data_e619be05d9347ed58284897bb98ee2bb
#
_entry.id   e619be05d9347ed58284897bb98ee2bb
#
_cell.length_a   1.000
_cell.length_b   1.000
_cell.length_c   1.000
_cell.angle_alpha   90.00
_cell.angle_beta   90.00
_cell.angle_gamma   90.00
#
_symmetry.space_group_name_H-M   'P 1'
#
loop_
_entity.id
_entity.type
_entity.pdbx_description
1 polymer ?
#
loop_
_entity_poly.entity_id
_entity_poly.type
_entity_poly.pdbx_seq_one_letter_code
_entity_poly.pdbx_strand_id
1 'polypeptide(L)'
;MRGLRRADVEVTLIDRQNFYLFQPLAYQVATGSLSAEEVAVPLRQIVRRQQHTRVILGEVTGFDLASRHVVVDHLPDGTRGVEIPYDALIVAGGSRYSYFGHDEWAAHAPELKSLAGALDLRDRILLAFEAAETETDEAKRDAWLTFVVVGAGPTGVEMAGQIAELGHTLRREYRSVDTSKARVLLIEATEHVLGAFPDPLPRKAETQLVSLGVTPMLSTTVIDIDAESVEVQTADGSRTRIPARTAVWAAGVTASPLARLLAQAAGTETDRAGRIVVEPDLTVAGHTEVFALGDMVSVRGQQLHGVAPVAMQQGRHAARSIQRGTREAFRYHDKGELATIGHKRAVGVVSGVKLSGFIAWALWLGIHITYLIGFQNRLIVFTRWTFSYFTRGRGARVIHS
;
A
#
# COMPACT_ATOMS: atom_id res chain seq x y z
N MET A 1 -20.32 -0.83 -3.76
CA MET A 1 -20.78 -0.15 -5.00
C MET A 1 -21.17 -1.11 -6.12
N ARG A 2 -20.26 -1.95 -6.71
CA ARG A 2 -20.69 -2.90 -7.78
C ARG A 2 -21.82 -3.84 -7.34
N GLY A 3 -21.84 -4.27 -6.08
CA GLY A 3 -22.90 -5.09 -5.51
C GLY A 3 -24.27 -4.38 -5.45
N LEU A 4 -24.29 -3.05 -5.30
CA LEU A 4 -25.53 -2.25 -5.19
C LEU A 4 -26.04 -1.73 -6.54
N ARG A 5 -25.36 -2.01 -7.66
CA ARG A 5 -25.67 -1.45 -8.99
C ARG A 5 -27.12 -1.71 -9.47
N ARG A 6 -27.74 -2.81 -9.01
CA ARG A 6 -29.11 -3.20 -9.38
C ARG A 6 -30.10 -3.10 -8.22
N ALA A 7 -29.64 -2.57 -7.09
CA ALA A 7 -30.52 -2.35 -5.93
C ALA A 7 -31.26 -1.03 -6.11
N ASP A 8 -32.44 -0.96 -5.52
CA ASP A 8 -33.23 0.27 -5.43
C ASP A 8 -32.71 1.11 -4.25
N VAL A 9 -31.52 1.68 -4.44
CA VAL A 9 -30.83 2.52 -3.45
C VAL A 9 -30.06 3.64 -4.17
N GLU A 10 -30.03 4.81 -3.57
CA GLU A 10 -29.13 5.89 -3.93
C GLU A 10 -27.81 5.74 -3.17
N VAL A 11 -26.70 5.86 -3.86
CA VAL A 11 -25.37 5.73 -3.27
C VAL A 11 -24.62 7.06 -3.32
N THR A 12 -24.23 7.59 -2.17
CA THR A 12 -23.30 8.71 -2.06
C THR A 12 -21.92 8.17 -1.70
N LEU A 13 -20.95 8.31 -2.60
CA LEU A 13 -19.55 8.00 -2.34
C LEU A 13 -18.80 9.26 -1.97
N ILE A 14 -18.23 9.28 -0.77
CA ILE A 14 -17.43 10.40 -0.26
C ILE A 14 -15.99 9.92 -0.17
N ASP A 15 -15.06 10.67 -0.75
CA ASP A 15 -13.63 10.40 -0.66
C ASP A 15 -12.85 11.73 -0.74
N ARG A 16 -11.77 11.84 0.03
CA ARG A 16 -10.85 12.97 -0.03
C ARG A 16 -9.99 12.99 -1.30
N GLN A 17 -9.94 11.88 -2.03
CA GLN A 17 -9.29 11.74 -3.33
C GLN A 17 -10.33 11.58 -4.43
N ASN A 18 -10.09 12.13 -5.60
CA ASN A 18 -10.98 11.96 -6.75
C ASN A 18 -10.74 10.67 -7.53
N PHE A 19 -9.81 9.82 -7.05
CA PHE A 19 -9.39 8.59 -7.74
C PHE A 19 -9.32 7.40 -6.78
N TYR A 20 -9.43 6.22 -7.35
CA TYR A 20 -9.08 4.95 -6.72
C TYR A 20 -7.64 4.59 -7.09
N LEU A 21 -6.79 4.33 -6.12
CA LEU A 21 -5.43 3.85 -6.30
C LEU A 21 -5.38 2.31 -6.21
N PHE A 22 -4.82 1.67 -7.23
CA PHE A 22 -4.51 0.25 -7.16
C PHE A 22 -3.17 0.04 -6.45
N GLN A 23 -3.20 0.09 -5.12
CA GLN A 23 -2.02 0.07 -4.24
C GLN A 23 -1.01 -1.05 -4.52
N PRO A 24 -1.41 -2.30 -4.90
CA PRO A 24 -0.42 -3.34 -5.19
C PRO A 24 0.59 -3.01 -6.29
N LEU A 25 0.35 -1.97 -7.10
CA LEU A 25 1.28 -1.52 -8.13
C LEU A 25 1.93 -0.16 -7.81
N ALA A 26 1.72 0.41 -6.62
CA ALA A 26 2.29 1.70 -6.25
C ALA A 26 3.83 1.70 -6.26
N TYR A 27 4.47 0.59 -5.87
CA TYR A 27 5.92 0.44 -5.93
C TYR A 27 6.48 0.52 -7.38
N GLN A 28 5.67 0.16 -8.39
CA GLN A 28 6.06 0.31 -9.80
C GLN A 28 5.99 1.77 -10.26
N VAL A 29 5.12 2.58 -9.64
CA VAL A 29 5.14 4.03 -9.83
C VAL A 29 6.38 4.62 -9.17
N ALA A 30 6.66 4.26 -7.94
CA ALA A 30 7.82 4.73 -7.18
C ALA A 30 9.17 4.34 -7.80
N THR A 31 9.21 3.38 -8.70
CA THR A 31 10.42 2.95 -9.41
C THR A 31 10.39 3.24 -10.92
N GLY A 32 9.44 4.08 -11.38
CA GLY A 32 9.34 4.53 -12.76
C GLY A 32 8.97 3.45 -13.79
N SER A 33 8.45 2.31 -13.34
CA SER A 33 7.99 1.23 -14.22
C SER A 33 6.60 1.50 -14.80
N LEU A 34 5.72 2.11 -14.01
CA LEU A 34 4.37 2.54 -14.40
C LEU A 34 4.19 4.03 -14.11
N SER A 35 3.29 4.68 -14.85
CA SER A 35 2.85 6.03 -14.55
C SER A 35 1.70 6.04 -13.54
N ALA A 36 1.48 7.19 -12.91
CA ALA A 36 0.40 7.37 -11.93
C ALA A 36 -0.98 7.02 -12.50
N GLU A 37 -1.26 7.43 -13.75
CA GLU A 37 -2.53 7.27 -14.42
C GLU A 37 -2.85 5.80 -14.76
N GLU A 38 -1.83 4.94 -14.81
CA GLU A 38 -2.00 3.52 -15.08
C GLU A 38 -2.52 2.74 -13.87
N VAL A 39 -2.26 3.26 -12.66
CA VAL A 39 -2.64 2.63 -11.39
C VAL A 39 -3.72 3.40 -10.64
N ALA A 40 -3.98 4.66 -11.01
CA ALA A 40 -5.01 5.51 -10.42
C ALA A 40 -6.15 5.75 -11.42
N VAL A 41 -7.39 5.51 -11.00
CA VAL A 41 -8.58 5.65 -11.84
C VAL A 41 -9.57 6.61 -11.21
N PRO A 42 -10.01 7.68 -11.91
CA PRO A 42 -11.00 8.61 -11.37
C PRO A 42 -12.27 7.91 -10.88
N LEU A 43 -12.72 8.22 -9.66
CA LEU A 43 -13.91 7.59 -9.07
C LEU A 43 -15.14 7.76 -9.93
N ARG A 44 -15.36 8.96 -10.51
CA ARG A 44 -16.48 9.23 -11.40
C ARG A 44 -16.46 8.37 -12.65
N GLN A 45 -15.27 8.03 -13.18
CA GLN A 45 -15.12 7.11 -14.30
C GLN A 45 -15.53 5.68 -13.93
N ILE A 46 -15.17 5.24 -12.69
CA ILE A 46 -15.53 3.91 -12.21
C ILE A 46 -17.05 3.73 -12.09
N VAL A 47 -17.75 4.78 -11.63
CA VAL A 47 -19.19 4.73 -11.38
C VAL A 47 -20.05 5.29 -12.51
N ARG A 48 -19.48 5.75 -13.63
CA ARG A 48 -20.18 6.45 -14.71
C ARG A 48 -21.42 5.74 -15.26
N ARG A 49 -21.50 4.42 -15.12
CA ARG A 49 -22.65 3.60 -15.56
C ARG A 49 -23.62 3.27 -14.43
N GLN A 50 -23.46 3.87 -13.25
CA GLN A 50 -24.34 3.69 -12.10
C GLN A 50 -25.13 4.99 -11.89
N GLN A 51 -26.35 5.05 -12.44
CA GLN A 51 -27.17 6.28 -12.48
C GLN A 51 -27.55 6.79 -11.09
N HIS A 52 -27.73 5.87 -10.10
CA HIS A 52 -28.07 6.20 -8.71
C HIS A 52 -26.85 6.37 -7.81
N THR A 53 -25.69 6.76 -8.40
CA THR A 53 -24.47 6.96 -7.62
C THR A 53 -23.92 8.35 -7.86
N ARG A 54 -23.81 9.15 -6.80
CA ARG A 54 -23.07 10.43 -6.82
C ARG A 54 -21.74 10.29 -6.10
N VAL A 55 -20.76 11.11 -6.48
CA VAL A 55 -19.43 11.17 -5.85
C VAL A 55 -19.25 12.57 -5.28
N ILE A 56 -18.83 12.66 -4.04
CA ILE A 56 -18.46 13.90 -3.36
C ILE A 56 -16.96 13.82 -3.08
N LEU A 57 -16.21 14.83 -3.55
CA LEU A 57 -14.83 15.05 -3.16
C LEU A 57 -14.86 15.87 -1.87
N GLY A 58 -14.42 15.28 -0.75
CA GLY A 58 -14.43 15.90 0.56
C GLY A 58 -13.91 14.94 1.62
N GLU A 59 -13.53 15.48 2.75
CA GLU A 59 -12.99 14.71 3.87
C GLU A 59 -14.07 14.47 4.94
N VAL A 60 -14.28 13.22 5.32
CA VAL A 60 -15.15 12.88 6.44
C VAL A 60 -14.41 13.20 7.74
N THR A 61 -14.99 14.09 8.54
CA THR A 61 -14.42 14.60 9.80
C THR A 61 -15.23 14.22 11.03
N GLY A 62 -16.44 13.69 10.85
CA GLY A 62 -17.29 13.28 11.95
C GLY A 62 -18.45 12.39 11.55
N PHE A 63 -19.06 11.80 12.59
CA PHE A 63 -20.27 10.97 12.48
C PHE A 63 -21.26 11.37 13.58
N ASP A 64 -22.47 11.71 13.19
CA ASP A 64 -23.62 11.79 14.09
C ASP A 64 -24.50 10.57 13.85
N LEU A 65 -24.31 9.53 14.69
CA LEU A 65 -25.02 8.27 14.53
C LEU A 65 -26.46 8.36 15.03
N ALA A 66 -26.77 9.28 15.96
CA ALA A 66 -28.10 9.48 16.48
C ALA A 66 -29.02 10.12 15.43
N SER A 67 -28.53 11.14 14.74
CA SER A 67 -29.26 11.82 13.66
C SER A 67 -29.01 11.19 12.29
N ARG A 68 -28.15 10.15 12.19
CA ARG A 68 -27.75 9.46 10.96
C ARG A 68 -27.15 10.40 9.91
N HIS A 69 -26.15 11.19 10.31
CA HIS A 69 -25.42 12.08 9.43
C HIS A 69 -23.91 11.79 9.45
N VAL A 70 -23.28 12.00 8.29
CA VAL A 70 -21.84 12.05 8.13
C VAL A 70 -21.43 13.51 7.92
N VAL A 71 -20.47 14.00 8.71
CA VAL A 71 -19.93 15.35 8.58
C VAL A 71 -18.77 15.35 7.58
N VAL A 72 -18.83 16.24 6.61
CA VAL A 72 -17.84 16.36 5.54
C VAL A 72 -17.28 17.77 5.47
N ASP A 73 -15.96 17.85 5.50
CA ASP A 73 -15.21 19.10 5.36
C ASP A 73 -14.39 19.10 4.05
N HIS A 74 -13.72 20.23 3.82
CA HIS A 74 -12.79 20.42 2.72
C HIS A 74 -13.41 20.12 1.33
N LEU A 75 -14.63 20.57 1.10
CA LEU A 75 -15.21 20.52 -0.23
C LEU A 75 -14.46 21.47 -1.17
N PRO A 76 -14.48 21.23 -2.50
CA PRO A 76 -13.72 22.04 -3.48
C PRO A 76 -14.08 23.53 -3.51
N ASP A 77 -15.28 23.91 -3.05
CA ASP A 77 -15.73 25.29 -2.93
C ASP A 77 -15.36 25.96 -1.59
N GLY A 78 -14.61 25.23 -0.72
CA GLY A 78 -14.20 25.69 0.60
C GLY A 78 -15.25 25.46 1.71
N THR A 79 -16.41 24.91 1.39
CA THR A 79 -17.47 24.61 2.37
C THR A 79 -16.99 23.57 3.38
N ARG A 80 -17.43 23.74 4.65
CA ARG A 80 -17.13 22.85 5.77
C ARG A 80 -18.41 22.51 6.53
N GLY A 81 -18.36 21.42 7.33
CA GLY A 81 -19.44 21.01 8.21
C GLY A 81 -20.69 20.58 7.44
N VAL A 82 -20.56 20.07 6.22
CA VAL A 82 -21.71 19.60 5.44
C VAL A 82 -22.19 18.28 6.00
N GLU A 83 -23.43 18.24 6.46
CA GLU A 83 -24.08 17.05 6.98
C GLU A 83 -24.76 16.29 5.84
N ILE A 84 -24.41 15.01 5.68
CA ILE A 84 -24.96 14.13 4.66
C ILE A 84 -25.74 13.01 5.33
N PRO A 85 -27.07 12.97 5.16
CA PRO A 85 -27.90 11.94 5.77
C PRO A 85 -27.71 10.58 5.10
N TYR A 86 -27.98 9.51 5.88
CA TYR A 86 -27.94 8.13 5.41
C TYR A 86 -29.02 7.26 6.08
N ASP A 87 -29.49 6.24 5.35
CA ASP A 87 -30.27 5.12 5.90
C ASP A 87 -29.35 3.96 6.27
N ALA A 88 -28.29 3.75 5.47
CA ALA A 88 -27.23 2.79 5.75
C ALA A 88 -25.86 3.42 5.44
N LEU A 89 -24.91 3.25 6.34
CA LEU A 89 -23.54 3.78 6.22
C LEU A 89 -22.53 2.67 6.08
N ILE A 90 -21.60 2.83 5.13
CA ILE A 90 -20.41 1.98 5.01
C ILE A 90 -19.16 2.84 5.17
N VAL A 91 -18.37 2.61 6.23
CA VAL A 91 -17.10 3.27 6.47
C VAL A 91 -15.95 2.33 6.08
N ALA A 92 -15.13 2.76 5.11
CA ALA A 92 -14.05 1.96 4.54
C ALA A 92 -12.77 2.81 4.38
N GLY A 93 -12.33 3.44 5.48
CA GLY A 93 -11.22 4.39 5.50
C GLY A 93 -9.83 3.76 5.35
N GLY A 94 -9.71 2.42 5.42
CA GLY A 94 -8.45 1.70 5.26
C GLY A 94 -7.47 1.92 6.41
N SER A 95 -6.18 1.90 6.10
CA SER A 95 -5.08 2.08 7.05
C SER A 95 -4.05 3.09 6.51
N ARG A 96 -3.19 3.59 7.40
CA ARG A 96 -2.04 4.43 7.09
C ARG A 96 -0.77 3.81 7.66
N TYR A 97 0.38 4.26 7.25
CA TYR A 97 1.62 3.86 7.91
C TYR A 97 1.72 4.44 9.32
N SER A 98 2.43 3.73 10.16
CA SER A 98 2.80 4.14 11.51
C SER A 98 4.31 4.26 11.57
N TYR A 99 4.80 5.38 12.02
CA TYR A 99 6.22 5.58 12.34
C TYR A 99 6.53 5.24 13.80
N PHE A 100 5.63 4.49 14.48
CA PHE A 100 5.79 4.04 15.88
C PHE A 100 6.08 5.16 16.88
N GLY A 101 5.52 6.34 16.66
CA GLY A 101 5.68 7.52 17.51
C GLY A 101 6.73 8.52 17.01
N HIS A 102 7.38 8.23 15.89
CA HIS A 102 8.39 9.08 15.23
C HIS A 102 7.84 9.69 13.94
N ASP A 103 6.75 10.43 14.05
CA ASP A 103 6.08 11.01 12.88
C ASP A 103 6.98 12.01 12.11
N GLU A 104 8.03 12.52 12.75
CA GLU A 104 9.08 13.36 12.14
C GLU A 104 9.87 12.63 11.05
N TRP A 105 9.99 11.30 11.12
CA TRP A 105 10.68 10.51 10.08
C TRP A 105 9.97 10.53 8.73
N ALA A 106 8.68 10.87 8.69
CA ALA A 106 7.92 10.97 7.44
C ALA A 106 8.54 11.94 6.43
N ALA A 107 9.21 13.00 6.91
CA ALA A 107 9.91 13.96 6.06
C ALA A 107 11.12 13.34 5.34
N HIS A 108 11.76 12.34 5.94
CA HIS A 108 13.01 11.72 5.46
C HIS A 108 12.79 10.33 4.85
N ALA A 109 11.79 9.61 5.30
CA ALA A 109 11.43 8.27 4.81
C ALA A 109 9.94 8.22 4.41
N PRO A 110 9.58 8.74 3.23
CA PRO A 110 8.19 8.73 2.77
C PRO A 110 7.63 7.31 2.61
N GLU A 111 6.31 7.24 2.70
CA GLU A 111 5.54 6.00 2.63
C GLU A 111 5.04 5.70 1.21
N LEU A 112 4.65 4.44 0.95
CA LEU A 112 4.20 3.98 -0.37
C LEU A 112 2.67 3.75 -0.46
N LYS A 113 1.87 4.15 0.52
CA LYS A 113 0.44 3.84 0.57
C LYS A 113 -0.45 4.84 -0.19
N SER A 114 0.11 6.01 -0.48
CA SER A 114 -0.54 7.06 -1.28
C SER A 114 0.11 7.24 -2.64
N LEU A 115 -0.63 7.81 -3.60
CA LEU A 115 -0.06 8.17 -4.90
C LEU A 115 1.00 9.27 -4.77
N ALA A 116 0.77 10.23 -3.88
CA ALA A 116 1.72 11.31 -3.61
C ALA A 116 3.03 10.76 -3.05
N GLY A 117 2.96 9.83 -2.07
CA GLY A 117 4.14 9.17 -1.52
C GLY A 117 4.90 8.35 -2.58
N ALA A 118 4.18 7.63 -3.46
CA ALA A 118 4.82 6.89 -4.55
C ALA A 118 5.55 7.81 -5.55
N LEU A 119 5.00 8.98 -5.84
CA LEU A 119 5.62 9.99 -6.71
C LEU A 119 6.82 10.66 -6.03
N ASP A 120 6.71 11.02 -4.75
CA ASP A 120 7.83 11.57 -3.97
C ASP A 120 8.99 10.56 -3.90
N LEU A 121 8.70 9.29 -3.60
CA LEU A 121 9.71 8.23 -3.63
C LEU A 121 10.37 8.08 -5.00
N ARG A 122 9.60 8.14 -6.07
CA ARG A 122 10.14 8.08 -7.44
C ARG A 122 11.14 9.21 -7.67
N ASP A 123 10.75 10.43 -7.34
CA ASP A 123 11.57 11.60 -7.57
C ASP A 123 12.85 11.53 -6.72
N ARG A 124 12.77 11.14 -5.43
CA ARG A 124 13.94 10.94 -4.55
C ARG A 124 14.89 9.85 -5.07
N ILE A 125 14.35 8.71 -5.51
CA ILE A 125 15.17 7.60 -6.03
C ILE A 125 15.91 8.03 -7.31
N LEU A 126 15.23 8.72 -8.21
CA LEU A 126 15.85 9.19 -9.45
C LEU A 126 16.86 10.32 -9.19
N LEU A 127 16.51 11.28 -8.34
CA LEU A 127 17.43 12.37 -7.93
C LEU A 127 18.69 11.83 -7.25
N ALA A 128 18.61 10.72 -6.52
CA ALA A 128 19.77 10.12 -5.90
C ALA A 128 20.80 9.65 -6.94
N PHE A 129 20.36 9.07 -8.06
CA PHE A 129 21.25 8.70 -9.16
C PHE A 129 21.82 9.93 -9.89
N GLU A 130 21.03 10.99 -10.12
CA GLU A 130 21.48 12.23 -10.71
C GLU A 130 22.54 12.93 -9.82
N ALA A 131 22.32 12.96 -8.50
CA ALA A 131 23.26 13.53 -7.55
C ALA A 131 24.56 12.71 -7.51
N ALA A 132 24.46 11.39 -7.54
CA ALA A 132 25.65 10.53 -7.56
C ALA A 132 26.50 10.72 -8.83
N GLU A 133 25.88 11.05 -9.99
CA GLU A 133 26.58 11.29 -11.26
C GLU A 133 27.50 12.51 -11.18
N THR A 134 27.11 13.53 -10.43
CA THR A 134 27.83 14.81 -10.32
C THR A 134 28.67 14.94 -9.05
N GLU A 135 28.46 14.07 -8.04
CA GLU A 135 29.19 14.13 -6.77
C GLU A 135 30.65 13.68 -6.95
N THR A 136 31.57 14.49 -6.47
CA THR A 136 33.02 14.24 -6.55
C THR A 136 33.58 13.58 -5.29
N ASP A 137 32.95 13.78 -4.14
CA ASP A 137 33.30 13.10 -2.89
C ASP A 137 32.78 11.67 -2.91
N GLU A 138 33.66 10.68 -2.80
CA GLU A 138 33.33 9.27 -2.87
C GLU A 138 32.39 8.83 -1.74
N ALA A 139 32.58 9.31 -0.52
CA ALA A 139 31.75 8.95 0.63
C ALA A 139 30.33 9.52 0.48
N LYS A 140 30.20 10.74 -0.04
CA LYS A 140 28.89 11.33 -0.34
C LYS A 140 28.22 10.64 -1.52
N ARG A 141 28.98 10.27 -2.56
CA ARG A 141 28.47 9.50 -3.69
C ARG A 141 27.93 8.15 -3.24
N ASP A 142 28.63 7.46 -2.36
CA ASP A 142 28.19 6.18 -1.78
C ASP A 142 26.90 6.37 -0.96
N ALA A 143 26.76 7.48 -0.23
CA ALA A 143 25.53 7.81 0.48
C ALA A 143 24.33 8.05 -0.47
N TRP A 144 24.55 8.69 -1.63
CA TRP A 144 23.54 8.83 -2.68
C TRP A 144 23.14 7.49 -3.30
N LEU A 145 24.09 6.57 -3.46
CA LEU A 145 23.85 5.23 -4.01
C LEU A 145 23.40 4.21 -2.95
N THR A 146 23.18 4.63 -1.70
CA THR A 146 22.67 3.76 -0.64
C THR A 146 21.18 4.04 -0.44
N PHE A 147 20.36 3.01 -0.65
CA PHE A 147 18.91 3.03 -0.48
C PHE A 147 18.55 2.14 0.70
N VAL A 148 17.81 2.71 1.66
CA VAL A 148 17.37 1.99 2.84
C VAL A 148 15.86 1.76 2.75
N VAL A 149 15.43 0.52 2.80
CA VAL A 149 14.00 0.15 2.86
C VAL A 149 13.71 -0.43 4.23
N VAL A 150 12.79 0.18 4.98
CA VAL A 150 12.44 -0.21 6.35
C VAL A 150 11.17 -1.04 6.34
N GLY A 151 11.27 -2.27 6.86
CA GLY A 151 10.21 -3.27 6.88
C GLY A 151 10.28 -4.25 5.71
N ALA A 152 10.40 -5.55 6.01
CA ALA A 152 10.51 -6.62 5.02
C ALA A 152 9.20 -7.42 4.84
N GLY A 153 8.04 -6.78 5.02
CA GLY A 153 6.77 -7.27 4.51
C GLY A 153 6.69 -7.22 2.98
N PRO A 154 5.57 -7.61 2.36
CA PRO A 154 5.41 -7.62 0.90
C PRO A 154 5.83 -6.32 0.22
N THR A 155 5.36 -5.17 0.70
CA THR A 155 5.68 -3.85 0.13
C THR A 155 7.18 -3.54 0.15
N GLY A 156 7.86 -3.81 1.29
CA GLY A 156 9.30 -3.54 1.40
C GLY A 156 10.13 -4.46 0.53
N VAL A 157 9.78 -5.74 0.45
CA VAL A 157 10.44 -6.72 -0.43
C VAL A 157 10.28 -6.33 -1.90
N GLU A 158 9.08 -5.96 -2.33
CA GLU A 158 8.79 -5.50 -3.69
C GLU A 158 9.58 -4.23 -4.02
N MET A 159 9.62 -3.28 -3.09
CA MET A 159 10.34 -2.02 -3.26
C MET A 159 11.86 -2.22 -3.36
N ALA A 160 12.44 -2.99 -2.43
CA ALA A 160 13.86 -3.26 -2.40
C ALA A 160 14.33 -3.98 -3.68
N GLY A 161 13.60 -5.01 -4.11
CA GLY A 161 13.89 -5.72 -5.36
C GLY A 161 13.81 -4.81 -6.59
N GLN A 162 12.82 -3.92 -6.65
CA GLN A 162 12.66 -3.00 -7.77
C GLN A 162 13.69 -1.87 -7.81
N ILE A 163 14.17 -1.38 -6.65
CA ILE A 163 15.28 -0.40 -6.59
C ILE A 163 16.56 -1.07 -7.09
N ALA A 164 16.87 -2.29 -6.66
CA ALA A 164 18.03 -3.03 -7.10
C ALA A 164 18.01 -3.25 -8.63
N GLU A 165 16.87 -3.67 -9.18
CA GLU A 165 16.70 -3.82 -10.64
C GLU A 165 16.82 -2.50 -11.40
N LEU A 166 16.36 -1.38 -10.81
CA LEU A 166 16.48 -0.05 -11.40
C LEU A 166 17.95 0.35 -11.54
N GLY A 167 18.77 0.18 -10.50
CA GLY A 167 20.20 0.45 -10.54
C GLY A 167 20.90 -0.30 -11.68
N HIS A 168 20.60 -1.58 -11.86
CA HIS A 168 21.13 -2.35 -13.00
C HIS A 168 20.62 -1.86 -14.36
N THR A 169 19.37 -1.42 -14.44
CA THR A 169 18.78 -0.90 -15.69
C THR A 169 19.46 0.39 -16.13
N LEU A 170 19.71 1.29 -15.18
CA LEU A 170 20.27 2.62 -15.41
C LEU A 170 21.77 2.60 -15.77
N ARG A 171 22.48 1.51 -15.53
CA ARG A 171 23.95 1.41 -15.69
C ARG A 171 24.50 1.95 -17.03
N ARG A 172 23.72 1.84 -18.10
CA ARG A 172 24.16 2.29 -19.44
C ARG A 172 23.83 3.75 -19.74
N GLU A 173 23.06 4.39 -18.89
CA GLU A 173 22.58 5.76 -19.09
C GLU A 173 23.49 6.77 -18.38
N TYR A 174 24.07 6.41 -17.25
CA TYR A 174 25.01 7.22 -16.48
C TYR A 174 26.44 6.98 -16.94
N ARG A 175 27.31 8.00 -16.84
CA ARG A 175 28.69 7.97 -17.38
C ARG A 175 29.76 8.03 -16.30
N SER A 176 29.54 8.82 -15.24
CA SER A 176 30.50 9.03 -14.17
C SER A 176 30.34 8.00 -13.05
N VAL A 177 29.15 7.38 -12.94
CA VAL A 177 28.82 6.42 -11.88
C VAL A 177 28.31 5.10 -12.42
N ASP A 178 28.74 3.99 -11.83
CA ASP A 178 28.16 2.67 -12.09
C ASP A 178 26.96 2.46 -11.16
N THR A 179 25.75 2.77 -11.64
CA THR A 179 24.50 2.66 -10.88
C THR A 179 24.19 1.23 -10.45
N SER A 180 24.79 0.20 -11.08
CA SER A 180 24.64 -1.19 -10.65
C SER A 180 25.33 -1.51 -9.31
N LYS A 181 26.17 -0.59 -8.82
CA LYS A 181 26.80 -0.67 -7.49
C LYS A 181 25.92 -0.06 -6.39
N ALA A 182 24.73 0.43 -6.72
CA ALA A 182 23.78 0.89 -5.73
C ALA A 182 23.54 -0.17 -4.65
N ARG A 183 23.66 0.25 -3.39
CA ARG A 183 23.44 -0.60 -2.22
C ARG A 183 21.99 -0.50 -1.80
N VAL A 184 21.27 -1.60 -1.77
CA VAL A 184 19.90 -1.65 -1.29
C VAL A 184 19.87 -2.45 0.00
N LEU A 185 19.61 -1.77 1.11
CA LEU A 185 19.55 -2.35 2.44
C LEU A 185 18.08 -2.51 2.82
N LEU A 186 17.66 -3.74 3.14
CA LEU A 186 16.30 -4.04 3.60
C LEU A 186 16.33 -4.36 5.09
N ILE A 187 15.85 -3.44 5.90
CA ILE A 187 15.91 -3.54 7.37
C ILE A 187 14.62 -4.16 7.89
N GLU A 188 14.76 -5.18 8.74
CA GLU A 188 13.63 -5.89 9.33
C GLU A 188 13.92 -6.21 10.81
N ALA A 189 12.98 -5.84 11.68
CA ALA A 189 13.10 -6.07 13.12
C ALA A 189 12.99 -7.56 13.50
N THR A 190 12.34 -8.37 12.66
CA THR A 190 12.18 -9.81 12.87
C THR A 190 13.30 -10.61 12.19
N GLU A 191 13.33 -11.93 12.47
CA GLU A 191 14.36 -12.84 11.94
C GLU A 191 14.19 -13.21 10.47
N HIS A 192 13.07 -12.83 9.83
CA HIS A 192 12.74 -13.28 8.49
C HIS A 192 12.09 -12.16 7.64
N VAL A 193 12.48 -12.08 6.39
CA VAL A 193 11.68 -11.37 5.37
C VAL A 193 10.37 -12.11 5.18
N LEU A 194 9.28 -11.39 4.90
CA LEU A 194 7.95 -11.98 4.68
C LEU A 194 7.52 -12.95 5.81
N GLY A 195 7.76 -12.57 7.07
CA GLY A 195 7.55 -13.44 8.23
C GLY A 195 6.13 -13.99 8.39
N ALA A 196 5.12 -13.39 7.74
CA ALA A 196 3.75 -13.92 7.70
C ALA A 196 3.57 -15.10 6.72
N PHE A 197 4.52 -15.35 5.81
CA PHE A 197 4.45 -16.45 4.87
C PHE A 197 4.94 -17.75 5.49
N PRO A 198 4.32 -18.90 5.14
CA PRO A 198 4.72 -20.19 5.69
C PRO A 198 6.06 -20.67 5.12
N ASP A 199 6.86 -21.36 5.95
CA ASP A 199 8.08 -22.03 5.50
C ASP A 199 7.83 -22.95 4.29
N PRO A 200 8.76 -23.02 3.30
CA PRO A 200 10.09 -22.35 3.27
C PRO A 200 10.10 -21.03 2.46
N LEU A 201 8.98 -20.34 2.29
CA LEU A 201 8.85 -19.16 1.41
C LEU A 201 9.70 -17.95 1.87
N PRO A 202 9.81 -17.62 3.19
CA PRO A 202 10.69 -16.55 3.65
C PRO A 202 12.13 -16.74 3.23
N ARG A 203 12.70 -17.92 3.43
CA ARG A 203 14.09 -18.24 3.03
C ARG A 203 14.30 -18.18 1.52
N LYS A 204 13.30 -18.61 0.73
CA LYS A 204 13.35 -18.50 -0.73
C LYS A 204 13.30 -17.05 -1.18
N ALA A 205 12.51 -16.21 -0.51
CA ALA A 205 12.44 -14.78 -0.78
C ALA A 205 13.77 -14.09 -0.47
N GLU A 206 14.38 -14.39 0.66
CA GLU A 206 15.70 -13.88 1.05
C GLU A 206 16.77 -14.25 0.03
N THR A 207 16.83 -15.53 -0.37
CA THR A 207 17.75 -15.99 -1.42
C THR A 207 17.57 -15.23 -2.74
N GLN A 208 16.31 -14.95 -3.13
CA GLN A 208 16.01 -14.20 -4.33
C GLN A 208 16.41 -12.72 -4.20
N LEU A 209 16.18 -12.09 -3.05
CA LEU A 209 16.62 -10.71 -2.75
C LEU A 209 18.14 -10.57 -2.85
N VAL A 210 18.88 -11.44 -2.17
CA VAL A 210 20.35 -11.45 -2.21
C VAL A 210 20.86 -11.64 -3.65
N SER A 211 20.22 -12.50 -4.44
CA SER A 211 20.58 -12.70 -5.85
C SER A 211 20.34 -11.47 -6.74
N LEU A 212 19.53 -10.50 -6.28
CA LEU A 212 19.33 -9.20 -6.94
C LEU A 212 20.29 -8.11 -6.45
N GLY A 213 21.11 -8.39 -5.43
CA GLY A 213 22.01 -7.41 -4.81
C GLY A 213 21.38 -6.65 -3.63
N VAL A 214 20.21 -7.08 -3.15
CA VAL A 214 19.63 -6.55 -1.91
C VAL A 214 20.33 -7.19 -0.73
N THR A 215 20.64 -6.40 0.30
CA THR A 215 21.22 -6.86 1.56
C THR A 215 20.13 -6.81 2.66
N PRO A 216 19.53 -7.95 3.03
CA PRO A 216 18.64 -8.01 4.19
C PRO A 216 19.43 -7.82 5.49
N MET A 217 18.94 -6.91 6.34
CA MET A 217 19.43 -6.67 7.70
C MET A 217 18.32 -7.09 8.66
N LEU A 218 18.32 -8.38 8.99
CA LEU A 218 17.31 -9.00 9.85
C LEU A 218 17.64 -8.78 11.34
N SER A 219 16.65 -8.94 12.22
CA SER A 219 16.79 -8.69 13.66
C SER A 219 17.41 -7.32 13.95
N THR A 220 17.07 -6.33 13.11
CA THR A 220 17.64 -4.98 13.12
C THR A 220 16.52 -3.96 13.13
N THR A 221 16.55 -3.05 14.10
CA THR A 221 15.52 -2.00 14.27
C THR A 221 16.10 -0.64 13.90
N VAL A 222 15.33 0.17 13.18
CA VAL A 222 15.66 1.57 12.95
C VAL A 222 15.37 2.35 14.23
N ILE A 223 16.33 3.16 14.66
CA ILE A 223 16.23 3.98 15.88
C ILE A 223 16.28 5.48 15.62
N ASP A 224 16.77 5.90 14.42
CA ASP A 224 16.71 7.28 13.97
C ASP A 224 16.79 7.38 12.43
N ILE A 225 16.16 8.41 11.86
CA ILE A 225 16.22 8.75 10.42
C ILE A 225 16.34 10.25 10.28
N ASP A 226 17.38 10.69 9.60
CA ASP A 226 17.56 12.09 9.20
C ASP A 226 17.78 12.24 7.68
N ALA A 227 18.09 13.44 7.22
CA ALA A 227 18.28 13.74 5.79
C ALA A 227 19.53 13.07 5.18
N GLU A 228 20.45 12.56 6.00
CA GLU A 228 21.77 12.09 5.56
C GLU A 228 22.04 10.64 5.93
N SER A 229 21.25 10.07 6.84
CA SER A 229 21.53 8.75 7.40
C SER A 229 20.33 8.08 8.02
N VAL A 230 20.46 6.76 8.20
CA VAL A 230 19.59 5.92 9.02
C VAL A 230 20.42 5.28 10.12
N GLU A 231 20.03 5.45 11.38
CA GLU A 231 20.65 4.77 12.49
C GLU A 231 19.87 3.50 12.85
N VAL A 232 20.59 2.41 13.01
CA VAL A 232 20.00 1.09 13.28
C VAL A 232 20.60 0.47 14.52
N GLN A 233 19.82 -0.40 15.16
CA GLN A 233 20.26 -1.20 16.30
C GLN A 233 19.99 -2.68 16.03
N THR A 234 21.02 -3.50 16.13
CA THR A 234 20.95 -4.97 16.06
C THR A 234 20.50 -5.59 17.38
N ALA A 235 20.10 -6.86 17.36
CA ALA A 235 19.60 -7.57 18.53
C ALA A 235 20.59 -7.65 19.70
N ASP A 236 21.90 -7.58 19.42
CA ASP A 236 22.95 -7.51 20.44
C ASP A 236 23.14 -6.12 21.06
N GLY A 237 22.35 -5.13 20.63
CA GLY A 237 22.41 -3.75 21.09
C GLY A 237 23.43 -2.86 20.36
N SER A 238 24.19 -3.41 19.42
CA SER A 238 25.14 -2.63 18.62
C SER A 238 24.42 -1.60 17.74
N ARG A 239 24.93 -0.36 17.70
CA ARG A 239 24.36 0.71 16.88
C ARG A 239 25.26 1.02 15.70
N THR A 240 24.65 1.25 14.57
CA THR A 240 25.35 1.61 13.33
C THR A 240 24.60 2.73 12.63
N ARG A 241 25.34 3.80 12.29
CA ARG A 241 24.82 4.88 11.44
C ARG A 241 25.18 4.61 9.99
N ILE A 242 24.18 4.49 9.15
CA ILE A 242 24.29 4.17 7.74
C ILE A 242 24.11 5.46 6.94
N PRO A 243 25.18 6.00 6.30
CA PRO A 243 25.03 7.14 5.39
C PRO A 243 24.13 6.74 4.21
N ALA A 244 22.98 7.42 4.07
CA ALA A 244 22.01 7.19 3.01
C ALA A 244 21.14 8.43 2.82
N ARG A 245 20.92 8.84 1.59
CA ARG A 245 20.10 9.99 1.23
C ARG A 245 18.66 9.61 0.86
N THR A 246 18.40 8.33 0.71
CA THR A 246 17.06 7.81 0.37
C THR A 246 16.66 6.69 1.31
N ALA A 247 15.66 6.95 2.14
CA ALA A 247 15.00 5.96 2.95
C ALA A 247 13.53 5.80 2.51
N VAL A 248 13.00 4.58 2.59
CA VAL A 248 11.62 4.23 2.25
C VAL A 248 10.99 3.58 3.45
N TRP A 249 9.84 4.09 3.91
CA TRP A 249 9.13 3.49 5.02
C TRP A 249 8.06 2.50 4.53
N ALA A 250 8.27 1.23 4.80
CA ALA A 250 7.33 0.14 4.48
C ALA A 250 6.94 -0.68 5.72
N ALA A 251 7.30 -0.20 6.93
CA ALA A 251 7.04 -0.87 8.20
C ALA A 251 5.83 -0.29 8.92
N GLY A 252 5.07 -1.17 9.57
CA GLY A 252 3.97 -0.80 10.45
C GLY A 252 2.78 -0.16 9.74
N VAL A 253 1.59 -0.60 10.10
CA VAL A 253 0.34 0.01 9.65
C VAL A 253 -0.58 0.21 10.85
N THR A 254 -1.31 1.32 10.85
CA THR A 254 -2.34 1.64 11.84
C THR A 254 -3.64 1.96 11.11
N ALA A 255 -4.77 1.79 11.78
CA ALA A 255 -6.07 2.11 11.20
C ALA A 255 -6.16 3.59 10.82
N SER A 256 -6.96 3.88 9.81
CA SER A 256 -7.33 5.25 9.44
C SER A 256 -7.93 6.01 10.65
N PRO A 257 -7.72 7.33 10.77
CA PRO A 257 -8.35 8.16 11.80
C PRO A 257 -9.87 8.01 11.86
N LEU A 258 -10.52 7.66 10.75
CA LEU A 258 -11.97 7.38 10.71
C LEU A 258 -12.39 6.23 11.63
N ALA A 259 -11.51 5.25 11.90
CA ALA A 259 -11.80 4.18 12.85
C ALA A 259 -12.03 4.73 14.26
N ARG A 260 -11.14 5.62 14.71
CA ARG A 260 -11.25 6.26 16.01
C ARG A 260 -12.45 7.21 16.09
N LEU A 261 -12.69 8.01 15.05
CA LEU A 261 -13.84 8.92 14.99
C LEU A 261 -15.16 8.14 15.07
N LEU A 262 -15.26 7.04 14.31
CA LEU A 262 -16.45 6.19 14.33
C LEU A 262 -16.62 5.47 15.67
N ALA A 263 -15.52 4.97 16.27
CA ALA A 263 -15.56 4.32 17.58
C ALA A 263 -16.01 5.29 18.68
N GLN A 264 -15.52 6.53 18.66
CA GLN A 264 -15.95 7.58 19.60
C GLN A 264 -17.45 7.91 19.44
N ALA A 265 -17.91 8.09 18.19
CA ALA A 265 -19.33 8.38 17.92
C ALA A 265 -20.26 7.23 18.33
N ALA A 266 -19.80 5.99 18.23
CA ALA A 266 -20.58 4.79 18.58
C ALA A 266 -20.41 4.36 20.06
N GLY A 267 -19.52 4.99 20.83
CA GLY A 267 -19.21 4.55 22.19
C GLY A 267 -18.60 3.15 22.25
N THR A 268 -17.87 2.74 21.21
CA THR A 268 -17.22 1.41 21.11
C THR A 268 -15.70 1.50 21.20
N GLU A 269 -15.03 0.36 21.28
CA GLU A 269 -13.58 0.27 21.48
C GLU A 269 -12.81 0.16 20.15
N THR A 270 -11.52 0.54 20.21
CA THR A 270 -10.53 0.21 19.20
C THR A 270 -9.52 -0.78 19.77
N ASP A 271 -8.94 -1.62 18.91
CA ASP A 271 -7.82 -2.47 19.30
C ASP A 271 -6.49 -1.69 19.39
N ARG A 272 -5.39 -2.40 19.73
CA ARG A 272 -4.05 -1.79 19.85
C ARG A 272 -3.52 -1.17 18.54
N ALA A 273 -4.01 -1.61 17.39
CA ALA A 273 -3.67 -1.04 16.09
C ALA A 273 -4.62 0.11 15.67
N GLY A 274 -5.50 0.57 16.59
CA GLY A 274 -6.48 1.62 16.34
C GLY A 274 -7.66 1.18 15.46
N ARG A 275 -7.85 -0.12 15.21
CA ARG A 275 -8.96 -0.65 14.42
C ARG A 275 -10.22 -0.69 15.25
N ILE A 276 -11.33 -0.18 14.71
CA ILE A 276 -12.64 -0.28 15.38
C ILE A 276 -13.08 -1.76 15.47
N VAL A 277 -13.56 -2.17 16.64
CA VAL A 277 -14.09 -3.52 16.85
C VAL A 277 -15.53 -3.56 16.32
N VAL A 278 -15.79 -4.46 15.37
CA VAL A 278 -17.10 -4.65 14.73
C VAL A 278 -17.67 -6.03 15.05
N GLU A 279 -18.99 -6.15 14.96
CA GLU A 279 -19.70 -7.41 15.11
C GLU A 279 -19.37 -8.40 13.98
N PRO A 280 -19.66 -9.71 14.12
CA PRO A 280 -19.35 -10.70 13.10
C PRO A 280 -19.98 -10.42 11.73
N ASP A 281 -21.06 -9.66 11.66
CA ASP A 281 -21.74 -9.24 10.42
C ASP A 281 -21.21 -7.94 9.84
N LEU A 282 -20.11 -7.41 10.43
CA LEU A 282 -19.41 -6.18 10.08
C LEU A 282 -20.15 -4.88 10.48
N THR A 283 -21.18 -4.97 11.29
CA THR A 283 -21.86 -3.78 11.83
C THR A 283 -21.13 -3.25 13.07
N VAL A 284 -21.31 -1.97 13.35
CA VAL A 284 -20.84 -1.34 14.57
C VAL A 284 -21.79 -1.69 15.71
N ALA A 285 -21.26 -2.05 16.87
CA ALA A 285 -22.07 -2.44 18.04
C ALA A 285 -23.11 -1.36 18.36
N GLY A 286 -24.38 -1.77 18.50
CA GLY A 286 -25.52 -0.85 18.75
C GLY A 286 -26.06 -0.14 17.50
N HIS A 287 -25.39 -0.23 16.34
CA HIS A 287 -25.76 0.48 15.10
C HIS A 287 -25.80 -0.48 13.92
N THR A 288 -26.89 -1.21 13.77
CA THR A 288 -27.02 -2.25 12.72
C THR A 288 -27.06 -1.70 11.29
N GLU A 289 -27.32 -0.41 11.11
CA GLU A 289 -27.28 0.31 9.84
C GLU A 289 -25.87 0.81 9.47
N VAL A 290 -24.90 0.74 10.40
CA VAL A 290 -23.52 1.23 10.20
C VAL A 290 -22.56 0.06 10.07
N PHE A 291 -21.96 -0.08 8.89
CA PHE A 291 -20.93 -1.07 8.60
C PHE A 291 -19.56 -0.40 8.59
N ALA A 292 -18.54 -1.06 9.16
CA ALA A 292 -17.16 -0.67 8.98
C ALA A 292 -16.35 -1.83 8.36
N LEU A 293 -15.44 -1.52 7.42
CA LEU A 293 -14.82 -2.52 6.55
C LEU A 293 -13.33 -2.26 6.33
N GLY A 294 -12.63 -3.30 5.91
CA GLY A 294 -11.24 -3.26 5.44
C GLY A 294 -10.23 -3.16 6.57
N ASP A 295 -9.09 -2.55 6.28
CA ASP A 295 -7.95 -2.51 7.20
C ASP A 295 -8.20 -1.72 8.49
N MET A 296 -9.27 -0.94 8.54
CA MET A 296 -9.64 -0.15 9.71
C MET A 296 -10.46 -0.91 10.76
N VAL A 297 -10.76 -2.18 10.53
CA VAL A 297 -11.63 -2.97 11.43
C VAL A 297 -10.95 -4.19 12.02
N SER A 298 -11.37 -4.54 13.24
CA SER A 298 -11.13 -5.81 13.90
C SER A 298 -12.47 -6.52 14.07
N VAL A 299 -12.65 -7.66 13.42
CA VAL A 299 -13.94 -8.40 13.48
C VAL A 299 -13.94 -9.30 14.71
N ARG A 300 -14.97 -9.16 15.55
CA ARG A 300 -15.09 -9.93 16.80
C ARG A 300 -15.06 -11.43 16.53
N GLY A 301 -14.14 -12.12 17.21
CA GLY A 301 -13.98 -13.56 17.09
C GLY A 301 -13.27 -14.04 15.81
N GLN A 302 -12.69 -13.13 15.01
CA GLN A 302 -11.93 -13.49 13.81
C GLN A 302 -10.59 -12.76 13.78
N GLN A 303 -9.52 -13.48 13.41
CA GLN A 303 -8.22 -12.88 13.12
C GLN A 303 -8.08 -12.75 11.60
N LEU A 304 -8.21 -11.53 11.11
CA LEU A 304 -8.11 -11.22 9.68
C LEU A 304 -6.91 -10.32 9.42
N HIS A 305 -6.16 -10.63 8.38
CA HIS A 305 -5.06 -9.79 7.91
C HIS A 305 -5.60 -8.56 7.14
N GLY A 306 -4.91 -7.43 7.24
CA GLY A 306 -5.21 -6.21 6.48
C GLY A 306 -4.78 -6.33 5.03
N VAL A 307 -5.47 -7.17 4.27
CA VAL A 307 -5.18 -7.42 2.85
C VAL A 307 -6.40 -7.14 1.96
N ALA A 308 -6.15 -6.70 0.74
CA ALA A 308 -7.18 -6.31 -0.21
C ALA A 308 -8.28 -7.39 -0.44
N PRO A 309 -7.98 -8.70 -0.52
CA PRO A 309 -9.03 -9.74 -0.64
C PRO A 309 -10.03 -9.75 0.52
N VAL A 310 -9.61 -9.49 1.76
CA VAL A 310 -10.50 -9.36 2.93
C VAL A 310 -11.43 -8.18 2.73
N ALA A 311 -10.90 -6.98 2.49
CA ALA A 311 -11.70 -5.75 2.31
C ALA A 311 -12.70 -5.88 1.14
N MET A 312 -12.28 -6.50 0.03
CA MET A 312 -13.16 -6.74 -1.12
C MET A 312 -14.30 -7.71 -0.81
N GLN A 313 -14.06 -8.76 -0.01
CA GLN A 313 -15.09 -9.71 0.39
C GLN A 313 -16.04 -9.08 1.41
N GLN A 314 -15.52 -8.32 2.37
CA GLN A 314 -16.31 -7.55 3.33
C GLN A 314 -17.23 -6.55 2.61
N GLY A 315 -16.72 -5.79 1.62
CA GLY A 315 -17.54 -4.87 0.83
C GLY A 315 -18.66 -5.55 0.04
N ARG A 316 -18.43 -6.78 -0.47
CA ARG A 316 -19.49 -7.56 -1.13
C ARG A 316 -20.50 -8.09 -0.11
N HIS A 317 -20.05 -8.46 1.08
CA HIS A 317 -20.89 -8.93 2.16
C HIS A 317 -21.83 -7.80 2.64
N ALA A 318 -21.30 -6.64 2.98
CA ALA A 318 -22.10 -5.48 3.41
C ALA A 318 -23.12 -5.07 2.33
N ALA A 319 -22.73 -5.04 1.06
CA ALA A 319 -23.66 -4.74 -0.03
C ALA A 319 -24.82 -5.74 -0.11
N ARG A 320 -24.57 -7.04 0.09
CA ARG A 320 -25.62 -8.06 0.13
C ARG A 320 -26.51 -7.93 1.35
N SER A 321 -25.91 -7.65 2.51
CA SER A 321 -26.65 -7.45 3.76
C SER A 321 -27.64 -6.27 3.66
N ILE A 322 -27.19 -5.15 3.07
CA ILE A 322 -28.05 -4.00 2.81
C ILE A 322 -29.19 -4.35 1.85
N GLN A 323 -28.89 -5.02 0.72
CA GLN A 323 -29.90 -5.39 -0.27
C GLN A 323 -30.97 -6.34 0.26
N ARG A 324 -30.58 -7.27 1.15
CA ARG A 324 -31.45 -8.35 1.62
C ARG A 324 -32.06 -8.04 2.99
N GLY A 325 -31.60 -6.99 3.66
CA GLY A 325 -31.97 -6.71 5.05
C GLY A 325 -31.49 -7.81 6.03
N THR A 326 -30.43 -8.57 5.67
CA THR A 326 -29.92 -9.68 6.49
C THR A 326 -28.70 -9.25 7.30
N ARG A 327 -28.43 -9.99 8.39
CA ARG A 327 -27.29 -9.76 9.30
C ARG A 327 -26.54 -11.06 9.56
N GLU A 328 -26.13 -11.72 8.45
CA GLU A 328 -25.35 -12.95 8.53
C GLU A 328 -23.89 -12.63 8.89
N ALA A 329 -23.26 -13.51 9.66
CA ALA A 329 -21.85 -13.37 9.97
C ALA A 329 -20.97 -13.44 8.71
N PHE A 330 -20.01 -12.52 8.60
CA PHE A 330 -19.01 -12.54 7.55
C PHE A 330 -18.09 -13.75 7.71
N ARG A 331 -17.80 -14.41 6.60
CA ARG A 331 -16.81 -15.50 6.52
C ARG A 331 -15.81 -15.18 5.43
N TYR A 332 -14.55 -15.07 5.81
CA TYR A 332 -13.46 -14.88 4.85
C TYR A 332 -13.14 -16.21 4.13
N HIS A 333 -13.03 -16.12 2.84
CA HIS A 333 -12.50 -17.20 2.01
C HIS A 333 -11.09 -16.84 1.57
N ASP A 334 -10.10 -17.51 2.16
CA ASP A 334 -8.69 -17.26 1.85
C ASP A 334 -8.35 -17.75 0.44
N LYS A 335 -7.80 -16.85 -0.37
CA LYS A 335 -7.34 -17.15 -1.73
C LYS A 335 -5.83 -17.31 -1.83
N GLY A 336 -5.15 -17.14 -0.71
CA GLY A 336 -3.71 -17.11 -0.62
C GLY A 336 -3.13 -15.70 -0.82
N GLU A 337 -1.81 -15.64 -0.78
CA GLU A 337 -1.02 -14.43 -0.79
C GLU A 337 0.20 -14.59 -1.71
N LEU A 338 0.57 -13.54 -2.41
CA LEU A 338 1.70 -13.51 -3.34
C LEU A 338 2.50 -12.21 -3.14
N ALA A 339 3.82 -12.32 -3.11
CA ALA A 339 4.74 -11.18 -3.12
C ALA A 339 5.75 -11.35 -4.26
N THR A 340 5.89 -10.32 -5.10
CA THR A 340 6.94 -10.30 -6.12
C THR A 340 8.23 -9.75 -5.51
N ILE A 341 9.37 -10.24 -5.99
CA ILE A 341 10.69 -9.85 -5.50
C ILE A 341 11.46 -9.12 -6.61
N GLY A 342 11.19 -9.52 -7.85
CA GLY A 342 11.79 -8.93 -9.03
C GLY A 342 11.36 -9.68 -10.28
N HIS A 343 12.02 -9.38 -11.40
CA HIS A 343 11.74 -10.02 -12.68
C HIS A 343 11.90 -11.53 -12.58
N LYS A 344 10.83 -12.28 -12.87
CA LYS A 344 10.76 -13.76 -12.77
C LYS A 344 10.97 -14.31 -11.36
N ARG A 345 10.87 -13.49 -10.33
CA ARG A 345 11.08 -13.83 -8.92
C ARG A 345 9.89 -13.41 -8.10
N ALA A 346 9.26 -14.36 -7.46
CA ALA A 346 8.14 -14.17 -6.52
C ALA A 346 8.05 -15.35 -5.58
N VAL A 347 7.31 -15.20 -4.50
CA VAL A 347 6.90 -16.27 -3.60
C VAL A 347 5.42 -16.10 -3.28
N GLY A 348 4.76 -17.20 -2.91
CA GLY A 348 3.38 -17.10 -2.45
C GLY A 348 2.72 -18.44 -2.16
N VAL A 349 1.51 -18.32 -1.63
CA VAL A 349 0.59 -19.44 -1.42
C VAL A 349 -0.67 -19.16 -2.22
N VAL A 350 -1.12 -20.11 -3.02
CA VAL A 350 -2.37 -20.01 -3.77
C VAL A 350 -3.15 -21.29 -3.54
N SER A 351 -4.34 -21.17 -2.96
CA SER A 351 -5.18 -22.32 -2.60
C SER A 351 -4.42 -23.39 -1.80
N GLY A 352 -3.56 -22.98 -0.86
CA GLY A 352 -2.74 -23.87 -0.02
C GLY A 352 -1.45 -24.38 -0.66
N VAL A 353 -1.23 -24.15 -1.96
CA VAL A 353 0.01 -24.56 -2.66
C VAL A 353 1.07 -23.48 -2.54
N LYS A 354 2.25 -23.84 -2.03
CA LYS A 354 3.41 -22.96 -1.90
C LYS A 354 4.16 -22.88 -3.23
N LEU A 355 4.28 -21.68 -3.77
CA LEU A 355 4.89 -21.40 -5.08
C LEU A 355 6.07 -20.46 -4.92
N SER A 356 7.06 -20.58 -5.82
CA SER A 356 8.22 -19.66 -5.85
C SER A 356 8.80 -19.54 -7.27
N GLY A 357 9.58 -18.47 -7.51
CA GLY A 357 10.25 -18.21 -8.78
C GLY A 357 9.30 -17.81 -9.89
N PHE A 358 9.56 -18.28 -11.12
CA PHE A 358 8.83 -17.88 -12.32
C PHE A 358 7.31 -18.18 -12.25
N ILE A 359 6.92 -19.35 -11.74
CA ILE A 359 5.49 -19.74 -11.66
C ILE A 359 4.73 -18.79 -10.74
N ALA A 360 5.27 -18.51 -9.55
CA ALA A 360 4.67 -17.57 -8.62
C ALA A 360 4.58 -16.16 -9.24
N TRP A 361 5.62 -15.73 -9.96
CA TRP A 361 5.66 -14.44 -10.64
C TRP A 361 4.63 -14.34 -11.79
N ALA A 362 4.49 -15.35 -12.61
CA ALA A 362 3.50 -15.39 -13.69
C ALA A 362 2.06 -15.34 -13.15
N LEU A 363 1.79 -16.07 -12.07
CA LEU A 363 0.51 -16.00 -11.38
C LEU A 363 0.25 -14.63 -10.77
N TRP A 364 1.27 -14.02 -10.15
CA TRP A 364 1.20 -12.67 -9.62
C TRP A 364 0.79 -11.67 -10.71
N LEU A 365 1.43 -11.71 -11.89
CA LEU A 365 1.08 -10.87 -13.04
C LEU A 365 -0.40 -11.06 -13.46
N GLY A 366 -0.83 -12.30 -13.66
CA GLY A 366 -2.20 -12.62 -14.08
C GLY A 366 -3.25 -12.14 -13.09
N ILE A 367 -3.01 -12.34 -11.80
CA ILE A 367 -3.91 -11.92 -10.73
C ILE A 367 -3.99 -10.38 -10.70
N HIS A 368 -2.87 -9.66 -10.72
CA HIS A 368 -2.87 -8.20 -10.62
C HIS A 368 -3.50 -7.52 -11.82
N ILE A 369 -3.27 -8.02 -13.04
CA ILE A 369 -3.99 -7.52 -14.24
C ILE A 369 -5.50 -7.75 -14.10
N THR A 370 -5.93 -8.90 -13.61
CA THR A 370 -7.35 -9.21 -13.47
C THR A 370 -8.05 -8.27 -12.48
N TYR A 371 -7.38 -7.91 -11.38
CA TYR A 371 -7.93 -7.01 -10.36
C TYR A 371 -7.79 -5.52 -10.73
N LEU A 372 -6.90 -5.16 -11.64
CA LEU A 372 -6.74 -3.78 -12.09
C LEU A 372 -8.05 -3.25 -12.70
N ILE A 373 -8.47 -2.05 -12.27
CA ILE A 373 -9.73 -1.44 -12.73
C ILE A 373 -9.56 -0.80 -14.10
N GLY A 374 -10.53 -1.04 -14.99
CA GLY A 374 -10.57 -0.49 -16.33
C GLY A 374 -9.93 -1.42 -17.38
N PHE A 375 -10.65 -1.66 -18.49
CA PHE A 375 -10.12 -2.48 -19.58
C PHE A 375 -8.90 -1.81 -20.23
N GLN A 376 -8.98 -0.50 -20.44
CA GLN A 376 -7.89 0.29 -21.02
C GLN A 376 -6.61 0.18 -20.18
N ASN A 377 -6.70 0.37 -18.87
CA ASN A 377 -5.54 0.28 -17.97
C ASN A 377 -4.94 -1.13 -17.98
N ARG A 378 -5.79 -2.16 -18.00
CA ARG A 378 -5.30 -3.55 -18.11
C ARG A 378 -4.49 -3.77 -19.39
N LEU A 379 -4.98 -3.26 -20.53
CA LEU A 379 -4.29 -3.39 -21.81
C LEU A 379 -2.97 -2.62 -21.81
N ILE A 380 -2.96 -1.39 -21.30
CA ILE A 380 -1.76 -0.56 -21.22
C ILE A 380 -0.70 -1.20 -20.31
N VAL A 381 -1.08 -1.59 -19.09
CA VAL A 381 -0.17 -2.23 -18.15
C VAL A 381 0.34 -3.56 -18.69
N PHE A 382 -0.51 -4.37 -19.31
CA PHE A 382 -0.10 -5.61 -19.95
C PHE A 382 0.93 -5.36 -21.06
N THR A 383 0.68 -4.39 -21.94
CA THR A 383 1.60 -4.03 -23.03
C THR A 383 2.92 -3.50 -22.47
N ARG A 384 2.89 -2.64 -21.45
CA ARG A 384 4.10 -2.15 -20.79
C ARG A 384 4.91 -3.26 -20.14
N TRP A 385 4.26 -4.16 -19.42
CA TRP A 385 4.94 -5.31 -18.82
C TRP A 385 5.54 -6.22 -19.88
N THR A 386 4.82 -6.48 -20.97
CA THR A 386 5.33 -7.27 -22.10
C THR A 386 6.56 -6.60 -22.71
N PHE A 387 6.49 -5.29 -22.98
CA PHE A 387 7.63 -4.55 -23.51
C PHE A 387 8.82 -4.52 -22.55
N SER A 388 8.58 -4.22 -21.26
CA SER A 388 9.60 -4.23 -20.22
C SER A 388 10.22 -5.62 -20.01
N TYR A 389 9.46 -6.69 -20.25
CA TYR A 389 9.97 -8.06 -20.18
C TYR A 389 11.12 -8.30 -21.18
N PHE A 390 11.01 -7.76 -22.38
CA PHE A 390 12.02 -7.93 -23.43
C PHE A 390 13.13 -6.87 -23.38
N THR A 391 12.79 -5.62 -23.06
CA THR A 391 13.73 -4.49 -23.16
C THR A 391 14.35 -4.08 -21.83
N ARG A 392 13.75 -4.49 -20.70
CA ARG A 392 14.03 -3.98 -19.34
C ARG A 392 13.85 -2.46 -19.21
N GLY A 393 13.22 -1.82 -20.21
CA GLY A 393 12.97 -0.38 -20.22
C GLY A 393 11.93 0.05 -19.19
N ARG A 394 12.17 1.18 -18.52
CA ARG A 394 11.24 1.84 -17.62
C ARG A 394 10.92 3.22 -18.19
N GLY A 395 9.66 3.47 -18.54
CA GLY A 395 9.26 4.67 -19.30
C GLY A 395 8.77 5.84 -18.46
N ALA A 396 8.50 5.66 -17.16
CA ALA A 396 7.89 6.69 -16.31
C ALA A 396 8.91 7.29 -15.32
N ARG A 397 10.08 7.72 -15.83
CA ARG A 397 11.22 8.21 -15.04
C ARG A 397 11.42 9.72 -15.10
N VAL A 398 10.35 10.47 -15.29
CA VAL A 398 10.42 11.94 -15.26
C VAL A 398 10.35 12.40 -13.81
N ILE A 399 11.30 13.25 -13.42
CA ILE A 399 11.33 13.89 -12.12
C ILE A 399 10.41 15.13 -12.18
N HIS A 400 9.54 15.25 -11.19
CA HIS A 400 8.68 16.43 -11.02
C HIS A 400 9.18 17.19 -9.79
N SER A 401 10.18 18.05 -9.98
CA SER A 401 10.72 18.93 -8.93
C SER A 401 9.80 20.09 -8.63
#